data_61fdcd3537c67367a40c65760e1944b4
#
_entry.id   61fdcd3537c67367a40c65760e1944b4
#
_cell.length_a   1.000
_cell.length_b   1.000
_cell.length_c   1.000
_cell.angle_alpha   90.00
_cell.angle_beta   90.00
_cell.angle_gamma   90.00
#
_symmetry.space_group_name_H-M   'P 1'
#
loop_
_entity.id
_entity.type
_entity.pdbx_description
1 polymer ?
#
loop_
_entity_poly.entity_id
_entity_poly.type
_entity_poly.pdbx_seq_one_letter_code
_entity_poly.pdbx_strand_id
1 'polypeptide(L)'
;GGDDTALLIGSAGNDRFTAKQTYGNMKGPTGTFFNYATGFDQLIGNASGGTDKAFLYDAATDDLLTADPTQAMLNYDATVSPGVDVTAQDFDEVYVYSQNGGTDLAVLTGSAGVDRFTAQVASSYLKANDNSYYNYVNSFDAVTANAVGSGDLAFMYGSVGNDVLNASPFSAAFTLNPTVGTPVVNTAAAFDQVYSYASGGGTDTAHLNGTSGPDTFAGDLDWGYLRSTGT
;
A
#
# COMPACT_ATOMS: atom_id res chain seq x y z
N GLY A 1 29.26 -16.07 -4.63
CA GLY A 1 28.85 -16.29 -3.29
C GLY A 1 29.35 -15.20 -2.36
N GLY A 2 28.62 -14.18 -2.16
CA GLY A 2 28.71 -13.04 -1.27
C GLY A 2 27.42 -12.28 -1.44
N ASP A 3 27.14 -11.29 -0.60
CA ASP A 3 25.95 -10.45 -0.73
C ASP A 3 26.26 -9.32 -1.76
N ASP A 4 25.74 -9.48 -2.95
CA ASP A 4 26.00 -8.58 -4.06
C ASP A 4 24.84 -7.58 -4.24
N THR A 5 25.17 -6.28 -4.41
CA THR A 5 24.16 -5.22 -4.58
C THR A 5 24.33 -4.52 -5.92
N ALA A 6 23.22 -4.35 -6.66
CA ALA A 6 23.18 -3.50 -7.84
C ALA A 6 22.43 -2.19 -7.52
N LEU A 7 23.07 -1.05 -7.82
CA LEU A 7 22.48 0.28 -7.75
C LEU A 7 22.26 0.82 -9.17
N LEU A 8 21.00 1.04 -9.52
CA LEU A 8 20.57 1.62 -10.78
C LEU A 8 20.10 3.06 -10.53
N ILE A 9 20.82 4.03 -11.07
CA ILE A 9 20.53 5.46 -10.85
C ILE A 9 19.84 6.03 -12.09
N GLY A 10 18.75 6.77 -11.87
CA GLY A 10 18.02 7.52 -12.88
C GLY A 10 18.75 8.79 -13.35
N SER A 11 18.14 9.47 -14.28
CA SER A 11 18.59 10.77 -14.81
C SER A 11 17.80 11.92 -14.18
N ALA A 12 18.02 13.15 -14.65
CA ALA A 12 17.19 14.30 -14.28
C ALA A 12 15.84 14.35 -15.03
N GLY A 13 15.54 13.37 -15.88
CA GLY A 13 14.27 13.27 -16.63
C GLY A 13 13.40 12.14 -16.09
N ASN A 14 12.22 11.96 -16.64
CA ASN A 14 11.24 10.97 -16.18
C ASN A 14 11.71 9.55 -16.45
N ASP A 15 12.14 8.85 -15.42
CA ASP A 15 12.73 7.53 -15.52
C ASP A 15 11.75 6.44 -15.09
N ARG A 16 12.03 5.21 -15.50
CA ARG A 16 11.27 4.05 -15.10
C ARG A 16 12.18 2.96 -14.55
N PHE A 17 12.00 2.63 -13.28
CA PHE A 17 12.57 1.45 -12.66
C PHE A 17 11.58 0.29 -12.76
N THR A 18 12.05 -0.90 -13.11
CA THR A 18 11.25 -2.13 -13.07
C THR A 18 12.09 -3.21 -12.43
N ALA A 19 11.54 -3.88 -11.40
CA ALA A 19 12.25 -4.93 -10.70
C ALA A 19 11.36 -6.15 -10.43
N LYS A 20 11.99 -7.30 -10.50
CA LYS A 20 11.50 -8.64 -10.13
C LYS A 20 12.56 -9.33 -9.29
N GLN A 21 12.21 -10.44 -8.65
CA GLN A 21 13.12 -11.21 -7.82
C GLN A 21 14.49 -11.49 -8.47
N THR A 22 14.55 -11.70 -9.77
CA THR A 22 15.78 -12.15 -10.45
C THR A 22 16.49 -11.06 -11.23
N TYR A 23 15.86 -9.92 -11.46
CA TYR A 23 16.45 -8.83 -12.23
C TYR A 23 15.80 -7.47 -11.97
N GLY A 24 16.54 -6.41 -12.26
CA GLY A 24 16.04 -5.04 -12.33
C GLY A 24 16.55 -4.30 -13.54
N ASN A 25 15.82 -3.28 -13.96
CA ASN A 25 16.26 -2.36 -15.00
C ASN A 25 15.81 -0.93 -14.72
N MET A 26 16.64 0.02 -15.14
CA MET A 26 16.35 1.45 -15.16
C MET A 26 16.37 1.95 -16.59
N LYS A 27 15.32 2.64 -17.00
CA LYS A 27 15.15 3.15 -18.34
C LYS A 27 14.86 4.65 -18.30
N GLY A 28 15.66 5.41 -19.04
CA GLY A 28 15.48 6.85 -19.21
C GLY A 28 14.29 7.23 -20.11
N PRO A 29 13.90 8.51 -20.11
CA PRO A 29 12.83 9.02 -20.95
C PRO A 29 13.13 8.76 -22.42
N THR A 30 12.10 8.37 -23.17
CA THR A 30 12.21 8.04 -24.63
C THR A 30 13.34 7.09 -25.01
N GLY A 31 13.87 6.31 -24.01
CA GLY A 31 14.95 5.34 -24.24
C GLY A 31 16.34 5.96 -24.36
N THR A 32 16.59 7.09 -23.72
CA THR A 32 17.91 7.76 -23.70
C THR A 32 19.01 6.88 -23.10
N PHE A 33 18.63 5.99 -22.14
CA PHE A 33 19.51 4.93 -21.64
C PHE A 33 18.68 3.72 -21.20
N PHE A 34 19.36 2.58 -21.05
CA PHE A 34 18.80 1.35 -20.47
C PHE A 34 19.89 0.61 -19.72
N ASN A 35 19.76 0.51 -18.40
CA ASN A 35 20.63 -0.25 -17.53
C ASN A 35 19.89 -1.47 -17.01
N TYR A 36 20.52 -2.63 -17.03
CA TYR A 36 19.96 -3.91 -16.63
C TYR A 36 20.91 -4.63 -15.67
N ALA A 37 20.37 -5.15 -14.58
CA ALA A 37 21.08 -5.94 -13.58
C ALA A 37 20.36 -7.25 -13.32
N THR A 38 21.10 -8.35 -13.19
CA THR A 38 20.56 -9.68 -12.87
C THR A 38 21.54 -10.48 -12.03
N GLY A 39 21.05 -11.36 -11.17
CA GLY A 39 21.87 -12.21 -10.32
C GLY A 39 22.47 -11.52 -9.11
N PHE A 40 21.98 -10.37 -8.72
CA PHE A 40 22.32 -9.66 -7.49
C PHE A 40 21.36 -10.03 -6.36
N ASP A 41 21.84 -10.05 -5.13
CA ASP A 41 21.06 -10.33 -3.93
C ASP A 41 20.20 -9.12 -3.54
N GLN A 42 20.63 -7.90 -3.87
CA GLN A 42 19.89 -6.67 -3.66
C GLN A 42 19.84 -5.84 -4.94
N LEU A 43 18.66 -5.26 -5.22
CA LEU A 43 18.43 -4.35 -6.34
C LEU A 43 17.92 -3.02 -5.81
N ILE A 44 18.66 -1.95 -6.05
CA ILE A 44 18.28 -0.60 -5.65
C ILE A 44 18.09 0.24 -6.90
N GLY A 45 16.86 0.75 -7.10
CA GLY A 45 16.58 1.81 -8.06
C GLY A 45 16.52 3.14 -7.32
N ASN A 46 17.27 4.15 -7.79
CA ASN A 46 17.25 5.49 -7.21
C ASN A 46 16.86 6.50 -8.29
N ALA A 47 15.75 7.18 -8.10
CA ALA A 47 15.33 8.29 -8.94
C ALA A 47 16.17 9.53 -8.63
N SER A 48 16.40 10.39 -9.62
CA SER A 48 17.25 11.58 -9.45
C SER A 48 16.51 12.89 -9.64
N GLY A 49 15.43 12.90 -10.37
CA GLY A 49 14.60 14.08 -10.62
C GLY A 49 13.79 13.92 -11.89
N GLY A 50 12.70 14.64 -11.98
CA GLY A 50 11.69 14.44 -13.01
C GLY A 50 10.37 13.98 -12.35
N THR A 51 9.59 13.21 -13.07
CA THR A 51 8.45 12.45 -12.51
C THR A 51 8.70 10.98 -12.80
N ASP A 52 9.18 10.27 -11.78
CA ASP A 52 9.77 8.95 -11.92
C ASP A 52 8.81 7.86 -11.42
N LYS A 53 8.86 6.68 -12.06
CA LYS A 53 7.97 5.57 -11.74
C LYS A 53 8.73 4.29 -11.45
N ALA A 54 8.41 3.64 -10.35
CA ALA A 54 8.88 2.30 -10.04
C ALA A 54 7.75 1.26 -10.22
N PHE A 55 8.11 0.10 -10.79
CA PHE A 55 7.24 -1.06 -10.95
C PHE A 55 7.92 -2.27 -10.32
N LEU A 56 7.39 -2.74 -9.20
CA LEU A 56 7.91 -3.87 -8.46
C LEU A 56 6.93 -5.04 -8.58
N TYR A 57 7.47 -6.24 -8.73
CA TYR A 57 6.69 -7.47 -8.86
C TYR A 57 7.15 -8.49 -7.83
N ASP A 58 6.19 -9.15 -7.21
CA ASP A 58 6.37 -10.18 -6.21
C ASP A 58 7.11 -11.45 -6.70
N ALA A 59 7.36 -12.34 -5.76
CA ALA A 59 7.78 -13.72 -6.00
C ALA A 59 6.59 -14.68 -5.81
N ALA A 60 6.86 -15.99 -5.69
CA ALA A 60 5.84 -17.00 -5.39
C ALA A 60 5.80 -17.36 -3.90
N THR A 61 6.53 -16.64 -3.09
CA THR A 61 6.66 -16.77 -1.63
C THR A 61 5.80 -15.73 -0.92
N ASP A 62 5.72 -15.80 0.41
CA ASP A 62 5.05 -14.79 1.22
C ASP A 62 5.90 -13.51 1.26
N ASP A 63 5.47 -12.46 0.57
CA ASP A 63 6.25 -11.25 0.38
C ASP A 63 5.77 -10.10 1.28
N LEU A 64 6.70 -9.23 1.66
CA LEU A 64 6.41 -8.05 2.47
C LEU A 64 6.84 -6.78 1.75
N LEU A 65 5.87 -5.92 1.46
CA LEU A 65 6.13 -4.55 1.04
C LEU A 65 6.08 -3.60 2.23
N THR A 66 7.08 -2.75 2.36
CA THR A 66 7.01 -1.53 3.16
C THR A 66 7.25 -0.32 2.27
N ALA A 67 6.36 0.66 2.31
CA ALA A 67 6.52 1.88 1.51
C ALA A 67 6.14 3.12 2.31
N ASP A 68 6.92 4.18 2.10
CA ASP A 68 6.69 5.52 2.60
C ASP A 68 6.85 6.56 1.45
N PRO A 69 6.74 7.88 1.70
CA PRO A 69 6.87 8.89 0.64
C PRO A 69 8.21 8.91 -0.10
N THR A 70 9.26 8.32 0.48
CA THR A 70 10.63 8.39 -0.05
C THR A 70 11.18 7.08 -0.57
N GLN A 71 10.59 5.96 -0.13
CA GLN A 71 11.07 4.64 -0.52
C GLN A 71 9.97 3.58 -0.50
N ALA A 72 10.17 2.55 -1.32
CA ALA A 72 9.42 1.30 -1.25
C ALA A 72 10.40 0.13 -1.27
N MET A 73 10.27 -0.75 -0.30
CA MET A 73 11.10 -1.94 -0.15
C MET A 73 10.21 -3.19 -0.23
N LEU A 74 10.48 -4.05 -1.20
CA LEU A 74 9.82 -5.35 -1.38
C LEU A 74 10.80 -6.45 -0.99
N ASN A 75 10.49 -7.13 0.11
CA ASN A 75 11.22 -8.28 0.60
C ASN A 75 10.57 -9.55 0.03
N TYR A 76 11.31 -10.30 -0.76
CA TYR A 76 10.92 -11.59 -1.30
C TYR A 76 11.20 -12.69 -0.27
N ASP A 77 10.17 -13.38 0.20
CA ASP A 77 10.23 -14.36 1.29
C ASP A 77 10.46 -13.69 2.65
N ALA A 78 9.40 -13.09 3.19
CA ALA A 78 9.38 -12.45 4.52
C ALA A 78 9.77 -13.41 5.68
N THR A 79 9.88 -14.71 5.42
CA THR A 79 10.28 -15.73 6.40
C THR A 79 11.80 -15.94 6.46
N VAL A 80 12.55 -15.49 5.46
CA VAL A 80 14.01 -15.66 5.34
C VAL A 80 14.69 -14.30 5.35
N SER A 81 15.65 -14.10 6.21
CA SER A 81 16.48 -12.89 6.28
C SER A 81 17.98 -13.26 6.18
N PRO A 82 18.78 -12.63 5.29
CA PRO A 82 18.38 -11.69 4.26
C PRO A 82 17.84 -12.39 3.00
N GLY A 83 16.67 -11.96 2.51
CA GLY A 83 16.16 -12.34 1.20
C GLY A 83 16.72 -11.47 0.08
N VAL A 84 16.32 -11.74 -1.17
CA VAL A 84 16.54 -10.80 -2.26
C VAL A 84 15.60 -9.63 -2.06
N ASP A 85 16.14 -8.46 -1.78
CA ASP A 85 15.37 -7.26 -1.54
C ASP A 85 15.44 -6.31 -2.75
N VAL A 86 14.32 -5.74 -3.07
CA VAL A 86 14.25 -4.65 -4.04
C VAL A 86 13.87 -3.37 -3.32
N THR A 87 14.65 -2.31 -3.55
CA THR A 87 14.35 -0.97 -3.04
C THR A 87 14.18 0.02 -4.18
N ALA A 88 13.07 0.74 -4.19
CA ALA A 88 12.85 1.92 -5.01
C ALA A 88 12.95 3.16 -4.13
N GLN A 89 13.89 4.08 -4.44
CA GLN A 89 14.16 5.30 -3.66
C GLN A 89 13.83 6.54 -4.47
N ASP A 90 13.17 7.51 -3.83
CA ASP A 90 12.88 8.85 -4.35
C ASP A 90 12.01 8.85 -5.63
N PHE A 91 11.17 7.80 -5.84
CA PHE A 91 10.20 7.76 -6.94
C PHE A 91 8.90 8.47 -6.57
N ASP A 92 8.37 9.27 -7.51
CA ASP A 92 7.08 9.96 -7.33
C ASP A 92 5.90 8.99 -7.31
N GLU A 93 5.99 7.92 -8.10
CA GLU A 93 4.95 6.90 -8.19
C GLU A 93 5.57 5.50 -8.09
N VAL A 94 5.08 4.71 -7.13
CA VAL A 94 5.46 3.31 -6.96
C VAL A 94 4.25 2.41 -7.19
N TYR A 95 4.40 1.41 -8.04
CA TYR A 95 3.40 0.40 -8.35
C TYR A 95 3.93 -0.98 -7.98
N VAL A 96 3.26 -1.68 -7.08
CA VAL A 96 3.67 -3.02 -6.64
C VAL A 96 2.56 -4.02 -6.92
N TYR A 97 2.93 -5.14 -7.52
CA TYR A 97 2.01 -6.17 -7.97
C TYR A 97 2.33 -7.50 -7.29
N SER A 98 1.38 -8.03 -6.51
CA SER A 98 1.40 -9.36 -5.94
C SER A 98 0.54 -10.27 -6.82
N GLN A 99 1.17 -11.06 -7.71
CA GLN A 99 0.48 -11.86 -8.73
C GLN A 99 0.99 -13.29 -8.84
N ASN A 100 2.05 -13.63 -8.10
CA ASN A 100 2.74 -14.91 -8.24
C ASN A 100 2.41 -15.93 -7.13
N GLY A 101 1.57 -15.59 -6.18
CA GLY A 101 1.15 -16.45 -5.06
C GLY A 101 1.94 -16.18 -3.79
N GLY A 102 1.61 -16.87 -2.72
CA GLY A 102 2.04 -16.56 -1.35
C GLY A 102 0.91 -15.93 -0.56
N THR A 103 1.24 -15.49 0.65
CA THR A 103 0.39 -14.61 1.48
C THR A 103 1.13 -13.28 1.63
N ASP A 104 0.72 -12.29 0.85
CA ASP A 104 1.49 -11.07 0.66
C ASP A 104 0.91 -9.92 1.48
N LEU A 105 1.81 -9.19 2.12
CA LEU A 105 1.47 -8.10 3.02
C LEU A 105 2.05 -6.78 2.53
N ALA A 106 1.26 -5.71 2.59
CA ALA A 106 1.75 -4.36 2.31
C ALA A 106 1.53 -3.44 3.52
N VAL A 107 2.57 -2.69 3.88
CA VAL A 107 2.52 -1.63 4.89
C VAL A 107 2.88 -0.32 4.21
N LEU A 108 1.91 0.59 4.13
CA LEU A 108 2.05 1.91 3.54
C LEU A 108 2.06 2.96 4.66
N THR A 109 3.06 3.81 4.70
CA THR A 109 3.17 4.90 5.67
C THR A 109 3.03 6.23 4.98
N GLY A 110 2.19 7.11 5.53
CA GLY A 110 1.92 8.45 5.01
C GLY A 110 3.01 9.46 5.30
N SER A 111 2.82 10.66 4.80
CA SER A 111 3.66 11.83 5.07
C SER A 111 3.20 12.58 6.33
N ALA A 112 3.93 13.65 6.71
CA ALA A 112 3.45 14.59 7.72
C ALA A 112 2.36 15.56 7.21
N GLY A 113 2.11 15.56 5.90
CA GLY A 113 1.05 16.34 5.25
C GLY A 113 -0.27 15.59 5.21
N VAL A 114 -1.25 16.14 4.52
CA VAL A 114 -2.56 15.49 4.34
C VAL A 114 -2.45 14.37 3.33
N ASP A 115 -2.81 13.16 3.75
CA ASP A 115 -2.75 11.96 2.93
C ASP A 115 -4.14 11.34 2.70
N ARG A 116 -4.24 10.59 1.63
CA ARG A 116 -5.44 9.83 1.28
C ARG A 116 -5.12 8.38 1.02
N PHE A 117 -5.70 7.50 1.83
CA PHE A 117 -5.74 6.07 1.59
C PHE A 117 -7.03 5.70 0.86
N THR A 118 -6.94 4.84 -0.15
CA THR A 118 -8.11 4.25 -0.81
C THR A 118 -7.87 2.74 -0.93
N ALA A 119 -8.82 1.94 -0.46
CA ALA A 119 -8.69 0.50 -0.42
C ALA A 119 -9.91 -0.20 -1.04
N GLN A 120 -9.63 -1.23 -1.84
CA GLN A 120 -10.59 -2.09 -2.52
C GLN A 120 -10.10 -3.55 -2.45
N VAL A 121 -10.90 -4.49 -2.96
CA VAL A 121 -10.54 -5.92 -3.00
C VAL A 121 -9.24 -6.17 -3.78
N ALA A 122 -9.14 -5.61 -4.98
CA ALA A 122 -8.03 -5.91 -5.88
C ALA A 122 -6.85 -4.96 -5.75
N SER A 123 -7.05 -3.78 -5.16
CA SER A 123 -6.01 -2.77 -5.11
C SER A 123 -6.22 -1.75 -4.00
N SER A 124 -5.12 -1.21 -3.51
CA SER A 124 -5.12 -0.10 -2.57
C SER A 124 -4.02 0.91 -2.92
N TYR A 125 -4.17 2.14 -2.49
CA TYR A 125 -3.12 3.13 -2.63
C TYR A 125 -3.13 4.15 -1.49
N LEU A 126 -1.96 4.64 -1.16
CA LEU A 126 -1.74 5.78 -0.27
C LEU A 126 -1.01 6.88 -1.04
N LYS A 127 -1.52 8.10 -0.99
CA LYS A 127 -0.95 9.23 -1.69
C LYS A 127 -1.07 10.52 -0.90
N ALA A 128 -0.15 11.46 -1.14
CA ALA A 128 -0.29 12.83 -0.66
C ALA A 128 -1.41 13.58 -1.39
N ASN A 129 -2.08 14.49 -0.68
CA ASN A 129 -3.11 15.34 -1.27
C ASN A 129 -2.54 16.34 -2.29
N ASP A 130 -1.27 16.73 -2.15
CA ASP A 130 -0.54 17.57 -3.09
C ASP A 130 0.12 16.80 -4.26
N ASN A 131 -0.09 15.46 -4.30
CA ASN A 131 0.49 14.53 -5.25
C ASN A 131 2.02 14.45 -5.23
N SER A 132 2.68 14.76 -4.12
CA SER A 132 4.14 14.62 -3.96
C SER A 132 4.60 13.17 -3.95
N TYR A 133 3.72 12.19 -3.65
CA TYR A 133 3.98 10.76 -3.80
C TYR A 133 2.68 9.99 -4.09
N TYR A 134 2.84 8.77 -4.66
CA TYR A 134 1.76 7.83 -4.91
C TYR A 134 2.28 6.38 -4.79
N ASN A 135 1.85 5.67 -3.74
CA ASN A 135 2.17 4.26 -3.50
C ASN A 135 0.94 3.39 -3.77
N TYR A 136 0.99 2.60 -4.83
CA TYR A 136 -0.08 1.71 -5.28
C TYR A 136 0.31 0.25 -5.11
N VAL A 137 -0.62 -0.55 -4.59
CA VAL A 137 -0.47 -1.99 -4.42
C VAL A 137 -1.64 -2.73 -5.07
N ASN A 138 -1.37 -3.87 -5.67
CA ASN A 138 -2.35 -4.68 -6.37
C ASN A 138 -2.24 -6.15 -5.94
N SER A 139 -3.37 -6.77 -5.64
CA SER A 139 -3.54 -8.19 -5.31
C SER A 139 -2.85 -8.67 -4.02
N PHE A 140 -2.53 -7.79 -3.08
CA PHE A 140 -2.06 -8.16 -1.75
C PHE A 140 -3.20 -8.73 -0.89
N ASP A 141 -2.90 -9.74 -0.06
CA ASP A 141 -3.85 -10.37 0.87
C ASP A 141 -4.19 -9.48 2.04
N ALA A 142 -3.24 -8.65 2.49
CA ALA A 142 -3.50 -7.61 3.47
C ALA A 142 -2.73 -6.33 3.17
N VAL A 143 -3.42 -5.19 3.37
CA VAL A 143 -2.83 -3.85 3.22
C VAL A 143 -3.09 -3.05 4.48
N THR A 144 -2.04 -2.55 5.11
CA THR A 144 -2.14 -1.62 6.24
C THR A 144 -1.61 -0.25 5.81
N ALA A 145 -2.43 0.77 5.93
CA ALA A 145 -1.99 2.16 5.76
C ALA A 145 -1.94 2.85 7.12
N ASN A 146 -0.81 3.52 7.40
CA ASN A 146 -0.56 4.27 8.63
C ASN A 146 -0.50 5.76 8.28
N ALA A 147 -1.42 6.55 8.83
CA ALA A 147 -1.35 8.00 8.78
C ALA A 147 -0.30 8.52 9.77
N VAL A 148 0.37 9.64 9.44
CA VAL A 148 1.42 10.24 10.27
C VAL A 148 1.10 11.69 10.62
N GLY A 149 0.42 12.38 9.73
CA GLY A 149 0.08 13.79 9.85
C GLY A 149 -1.24 14.06 10.55
N SER A 150 -1.93 15.05 10.04
CA SER A 150 -3.30 15.39 10.42
C SER A 150 -4.10 15.84 9.19
N GLY A 151 -5.41 15.63 9.22
CA GLY A 151 -6.29 15.85 8.09
C GLY A 151 -6.37 14.65 7.14
N ASP A 152 -5.84 13.49 7.57
CA ASP A 152 -5.73 12.29 6.77
C ASP A 152 -7.07 11.57 6.62
N LEU A 153 -7.34 11.09 5.40
CA LEU A 153 -8.61 10.47 5.03
C LEU A 153 -8.40 9.05 4.51
N ALA A 154 -9.19 8.11 5.00
CA ALA A 154 -9.26 6.76 4.45
C ALA A 154 -10.62 6.48 3.81
N PHE A 155 -10.63 5.88 2.62
CA PHE A 155 -11.79 5.42 1.89
C PHE A 155 -11.68 3.93 1.61
N MET A 156 -12.56 3.12 2.20
CA MET A 156 -12.52 1.67 2.11
C MET A 156 -13.80 1.15 1.47
N TYR A 157 -13.67 0.34 0.43
CA TYR A 157 -14.79 -0.15 -0.36
C TYR A 157 -14.96 -1.66 -0.20
N GLY A 158 -16.18 -2.08 0.06
CA GLY A 158 -16.57 -3.47 0.23
C GLY A 158 -16.47 -4.32 -1.04
N SER A 159 -16.62 -5.62 -0.84
CA SER A 159 -16.66 -6.63 -1.89
C SER A 159 -18.10 -6.96 -2.31
N VAL A 160 -18.28 -8.00 -3.13
CA VAL A 160 -19.61 -8.55 -3.47
C VAL A 160 -20.10 -9.59 -2.45
N GLY A 161 -19.28 -9.96 -1.48
CA GLY A 161 -19.59 -10.94 -0.44
C GLY A 161 -19.96 -10.28 0.89
N ASN A 162 -20.03 -11.08 1.95
CA ASN A 162 -20.38 -10.60 3.28
C ASN A 162 -19.14 -10.04 3.98
N ASP A 163 -19.03 -8.74 4.05
CA ASP A 163 -17.87 -8.03 4.59
C ASP A 163 -18.04 -7.66 6.06
N VAL A 164 -16.92 -7.51 6.76
CA VAL A 164 -16.92 -7.13 8.18
C VAL A 164 -15.98 -5.96 8.42
N LEU A 165 -16.53 -4.83 8.84
CA LEU A 165 -15.79 -3.67 9.33
C LEU A 165 -15.67 -3.73 10.85
N ASN A 166 -14.46 -3.63 11.37
CA ASN A 166 -14.17 -3.39 12.79
C ASN A 166 -13.44 -2.05 12.91
N ALA A 167 -14.12 -1.04 13.44
CA ALA A 167 -13.56 0.30 13.59
C ALA A 167 -13.50 0.72 15.06
N SER A 168 -12.41 1.40 15.38
CA SER A 168 -12.13 2.06 16.65
C SER A 168 -11.59 3.47 16.37
N PRO A 169 -11.41 4.33 17.38
CA PRO A 169 -10.89 5.69 17.17
C PRO A 169 -9.50 5.78 16.50
N PHE A 170 -8.71 4.69 16.58
CA PHE A 170 -7.32 4.69 16.10
C PHE A 170 -7.08 3.72 14.93
N SER A 171 -8.06 2.90 14.60
CA SER A 171 -7.90 1.90 13.53
C SER A 171 -9.25 1.43 13.01
N ALA A 172 -9.34 1.22 11.71
CA ALA A 172 -10.45 0.54 11.07
C ALA A 172 -9.89 -0.60 10.19
N ALA A 173 -10.30 -1.83 10.50
CA ALA A 173 -9.97 -3.02 9.71
C ALA A 173 -11.24 -3.49 8.97
N PHE A 174 -11.16 -3.55 7.65
CA PHE A 174 -12.23 -3.99 6.77
C PHE A 174 -11.83 -5.32 6.12
N THR A 175 -12.45 -6.40 6.60
CA THR A 175 -12.29 -7.74 6.02
C THR A 175 -13.28 -7.88 4.88
N LEU A 176 -12.75 -8.02 3.68
CA LEU A 176 -13.46 -8.16 2.43
C LEU A 176 -13.55 -9.64 2.07
N ASN A 177 -14.75 -10.15 1.85
CA ASN A 177 -15.01 -11.56 1.54
C ASN A 177 -15.59 -11.68 0.12
N PRO A 178 -14.76 -11.60 -0.94
CA PRO A 178 -15.24 -11.80 -2.30
C PRO A 178 -15.86 -13.20 -2.44
N THR A 179 -16.85 -13.34 -3.31
CA THR A 179 -17.50 -14.65 -3.55
C THR A 179 -16.56 -15.67 -4.19
N VAL A 180 -15.46 -15.20 -4.79
CA VAL A 180 -14.39 -16.01 -5.37
C VAL A 180 -13.04 -15.41 -4.95
N GLY A 181 -12.16 -16.24 -4.43
CA GLY A 181 -10.83 -15.85 -3.94
C GLY A 181 -10.72 -15.93 -2.41
N THR A 182 -9.58 -15.52 -1.91
CA THR A 182 -9.30 -15.43 -0.46
C THR A 182 -9.84 -14.10 0.10
N PRO A 183 -10.20 -14.05 1.40
CA PRO A 183 -10.49 -12.79 2.07
C PRO A 183 -9.29 -11.84 2.01
N VAL A 184 -9.57 -10.55 1.81
CA VAL A 184 -8.56 -9.48 1.82
C VAL A 184 -8.83 -8.60 3.05
N VAL A 185 -7.77 -8.22 3.76
CA VAL A 185 -7.89 -7.33 4.93
C VAL A 185 -7.22 -5.99 4.64
N ASN A 186 -8.02 -4.93 4.59
CA ASN A 186 -7.52 -3.57 4.50
C ASN A 186 -7.62 -2.88 5.86
N THR A 187 -6.54 -2.28 6.34
CA THR A 187 -6.49 -1.57 7.62
C THR A 187 -6.06 -0.12 7.40
N ALA A 188 -6.83 0.81 7.95
CA ALA A 188 -6.49 2.22 8.07
C ALA A 188 -6.17 2.51 9.54
N ALA A 189 -4.93 2.89 9.87
CA ALA A 189 -4.47 3.20 11.21
C ALA A 189 -4.11 4.68 11.36
N ALA A 190 -4.51 5.29 12.45
CA ALA A 190 -4.26 6.68 12.82
C ALA A 190 -4.83 7.74 11.84
N PHE A 191 -5.76 7.40 10.97
CA PHE A 191 -6.46 8.36 10.10
C PHE A 191 -7.46 9.18 10.92
N ASP A 192 -7.55 10.49 10.60
CA ASP A 192 -8.52 11.39 11.26
C ASP A 192 -9.96 11.05 10.91
N GLN A 193 -10.20 10.57 9.69
CA GLN A 193 -11.51 10.13 9.24
C GLN A 193 -11.41 8.88 8.37
N VAL A 194 -12.29 7.93 8.65
CA VAL A 194 -12.41 6.70 7.85
C VAL A 194 -13.83 6.59 7.31
N TYR A 195 -13.93 6.45 6.00
CA TYR A 195 -15.18 6.22 5.27
C TYR A 195 -15.17 4.81 4.71
N SER A 196 -16.12 3.98 5.15
CA SER A 196 -16.24 2.60 4.69
C SER A 196 -17.59 2.41 3.99
N TYR A 197 -17.55 1.81 2.81
CA TYR A 197 -18.69 1.64 1.93
C TYR A 197 -18.92 0.16 1.64
N ALA A 198 -20.00 -0.40 2.16
CA ALA A 198 -20.47 -1.76 1.87
C ALA A 198 -21.28 -1.76 0.57
N SER A 199 -20.65 -1.47 -0.55
CA SER A 199 -21.32 -1.13 -1.82
C SER A 199 -21.34 -2.25 -2.86
N GLY A 200 -20.70 -3.38 -2.59
CA GLY A 200 -20.54 -4.49 -3.54
C GLY A 200 -21.71 -5.48 -3.58
N GLY A 201 -22.49 -5.57 -2.51
CA GLY A 201 -23.52 -6.58 -2.26
C GLY A 201 -23.19 -7.40 -1.01
N GLY A 202 -23.92 -8.49 -0.77
CA GLY A 202 -23.77 -9.32 0.42
C GLY A 202 -24.63 -8.89 1.59
N THR A 203 -24.34 -9.45 2.76
CA THR A 203 -24.87 -9.02 4.06
C THR A 203 -23.69 -8.59 4.93
N ASP A 204 -23.50 -7.28 5.02
CA ASP A 204 -22.31 -6.70 5.63
C ASP A 204 -22.55 -6.32 7.08
N THR A 205 -21.49 -6.33 7.88
CA THR A 205 -21.55 -6.01 9.30
C THR A 205 -20.51 -4.96 9.64
N ALA A 206 -20.92 -3.91 10.36
CA ALA A 206 -19.99 -2.92 10.90
C ALA A 206 -20.05 -2.91 12.44
N HIS A 207 -18.90 -3.08 13.08
CA HIS A 207 -18.69 -2.89 14.50
C HIS A 207 -17.96 -1.57 14.73
N LEU A 208 -18.64 -0.59 15.33
CA LEU A 208 -18.07 0.70 15.65
C LEU A 208 -17.85 0.78 17.16
N ASN A 209 -16.60 0.84 17.58
CA ASN A 209 -16.18 0.89 18.98
C ASN A 209 -15.75 2.32 19.35
N GLY A 210 -16.38 2.89 20.36
CA GLY A 210 -16.08 4.21 20.86
C GLY A 210 -14.88 4.26 21.79
N THR A 211 -14.65 5.43 22.37
CA THR A 211 -13.62 5.70 23.40
C THR A 211 -14.18 5.43 24.81
N SER A 212 -13.34 5.65 25.83
CA SER A 212 -13.82 5.71 27.22
C SER A 212 -14.47 7.05 27.57
N GLY A 213 -14.38 8.05 26.68
CA GLY A 213 -14.99 9.37 26.81
C GLY A 213 -16.40 9.45 26.21
N PRO A 214 -16.96 10.66 26.14
CA PRO A 214 -18.24 10.87 25.46
C PRO A 214 -18.16 10.62 23.97
N ASP A 215 -19.02 9.74 23.48
CA ASP A 215 -19.15 9.44 22.05
C ASP A 215 -20.56 9.78 21.57
N THR A 216 -20.66 10.12 20.29
CA THR A 216 -21.95 10.30 19.62
C THR A 216 -22.09 9.28 18.51
N PHE A 217 -23.13 8.46 18.59
CA PHE A 217 -23.55 7.59 17.49
C PHE A 217 -24.78 8.20 16.80
N ALA A 218 -24.76 8.21 15.48
CA ALA A 218 -25.95 8.48 14.68
C ALA A 218 -26.00 7.50 13.50
N GLY A 219 -27.21 7.11 13.13
CA GLY A 219 -27.43 6.18 12.02
C GLY A 219 -28.82 6.29 11.45
N ASP A 220 -28.97 5.89 10.20
CA ASP A 220 -30.19 5.75 9.44
C ASP A 220 -30.12 4.43 8.66
N LEU A 221 -31.07 4.17 7.76
CA LEU A 221 -31.14 2.93 6.98
C LEU A 221 -29.88 2.65 6.13
N ASP A 222 -29.24 3.70 5.61
CA ASP A 222 -28.17 3.57 4.64
C ASP A 222 -26.79 4.01 5.17
N TRP A 223 -26.70 4.52 6.40
CA TRP A 223 -25.46 5.00 6.99
C TRP A 223 -25.46 5.01 8.51
N GLY A 224 -24.27 4.96 9.07
CA GLY A 224 -24.04 5.19 10.49
C GLY A 224 -22.65 5.74 10.72
N TYR A 225 -22.49 6.55 11.77
CA TYR A 225 -21.17 6.98 12.22
C TYR A 225 -21.07 6.96 13.74
N LEU A 226 -19.84 6.77 14.21
CA LEU A 226 -19.46 6.97 15.60
C LEU A 226 -18.39 8.08 15.64
N ARG A 227 -18.62 9.08 16.45
CA ARG A 227 -17.70 10.21 16.64
C ARG A 227 -17.39 10.38 18.12
N SER A 228 -16.10 10.43 18.44
CA SER A 228 -15.62 10.84 19.75
C SER A 228 -15.68 12.37 19.89
N THR A 229 -16.21 12.88 20.99
CA THR A 229 -16.38 14.31 21.25
C THR A 229 -15.47 14.81 22.39
N GLY A 230 -14.60 13.95 22.94
CA GLY A 230 -13.63 14.28 23.97
C GLY A 230 -12.19 14.07 23.48
N THR A 231 -11.34 15.03 23.74
CA THR A 231 -9.87 14.90 23.68
C THR A 231 -9.35 14.23 24.93
#